data_6d7615a343cb94968a6f1c46d5171ff7
#
_entry.id   6d7615a343cb94968a6f1c46d5171ff7
#
_cell.length_a   1.000
_cell.length_b   1.000
_cell.length_c   1.000
_cell.angle_alpha   90.00
_cell.angle_beta   90.00
_cell.angle_gamma   90.00
#
_symmetry.space_group_name_H-M   'P 1'
#
loop_
_entity.id
_entity.type
_entity.pdbx_description
1 polymer ?
#
loop_
_entity_poly.entity_id
_entity_poly.type
_entity_poly.pdbx_seq_one_letter_code
_entity_poly.pdbx_strand_id
1 'polypeptide(L)'
;MKYHFFSAICFFFLLPLGPTTEISRDQNPLTALSPGLFDQDEPLNIQLSGNVRSVFDDRGDNPAYHPMVLSYKGDQNQDVPIPVEVKTRGHFRKSRDNCAYPPLLISFSKKESVANTLFSEQNKVKLVMPCTGDQYVVKEWLVYKLYNLITPKSFQARLVKVIFSDPEHKKPSGDFFGILLEEEHQVAARNHAVTLEKKLLRPENTEADPFLKMAVFEYMIANTDWSVQYLQNIKLLAPDSNSIPTTVPYDFDHAGIVSTPYALPAEELQMSSVRERRYRGYCVTDMKKFDPAIALFNSLKDSIYAVYTHCTLLDAKYIKNTTEYLDAFYKTINSPAALKKAFQYPCDPGGTGNVVIHGLSKD
;
A
#
# COMPACT_ATOMS: atom_id res chain seq x y z
N MET A 1 -36.00 -74.02 -51.33
CA MET A 1 -35.98 -72.60 -51.23
C MET A 1 -37.33 -72.13 -50.73
N LYS A 2 -37.49 -71.96 -49.43
CA LYS A 2 -38.71 -71.37 -48.81
C LYS A 2 -38.29 -70.47 -47.70
N TYR A 3 -38.61 -69.16 -47.87
CA TYR A 3 -38.43 -68.15 -46.86
C TYR A 3 -39.56 -68.23 -45.84
N HIS A 4 -39.22 -68.25 -44.55
CA HIS A 4 -40.18 -68.04 -43.47
C HIS A 4 -39.95 -66.65 -42.87
N PHE A 5 -40.97 -65.79 -42.94
CA PHE A 5 -41.11 -64.53 -42.26
C PHE A 5 -41.58 -64.80 -40.80
N PHE A 6 -40.79 -64.29 -39.83
CA PHE A 6 -41.23 -64.18 -38.42
C PHE A 6 -41.61 -62.73 -38.15
N SER A 7 -42.91 -62.55 -37.84
CA SER A 7 -43.48 -61.25 -37.43
C SER A 7 -43.34 -61.14 -35.91
N ALA A 8 -42.59 -60.13 -35.42
CA ALA A 8 -42.48 -59.83 -33.99
C ALA A 8 -43.48 -58.73 -33.63
N ILE A 9 -44.39 -59.09 -32.76
CA ILE A 9 -45.38 -58.17 -32.15
C ILE A 9 -44.75 -57.48 -30.97
N CYS A 10 -44.51 -56.14 -31.06
CA CYS A 10 -44.12 -55.30 -29.94
C CYS A 10 -45.34 -54.90 -29.15
N PHE A 11 -45.41 -55.32 -27.88
CA PHE A 11 -46.35 -54.83 -26.87
C PHE A 11 -45.80 -53.51 -26.30
N PHE A 12 -46.51 -52.40 -26.55
CA PHE A 12 -46.28 -51.14 -25.88
C PHE A 12 -46.93 -51.14 -24.50
N PHE A 13 -46.13 -51.15 -23.45
CA PHE A 13 -46.60 -50.85 -22.09
C PHE A 13 -46.65 -49.34 -21.90
N LEU A 14 -47.85 -48.78 -21.77
CA LEU A 14 -48.09 -47.41 -21.33
C LEU A 14 -47.93 -47.38 -19.79
N LEU A 15 -46.84 -46.74 -19.32
CA LEU A 15 -46.68 -46.35 -17.92
C LEU A 15 -47.35 -44.99 -17.69
N PRO A 16 -48.03 -44.77 -16.56
CA PRO A 16 -48.67 -43.48 -16.28
C PRO A 16 -47.58 -42.48 -15.85
N LEU A 17 -47.59 -41.29 -16.51
CA LEU A 17 -46.82 -40.12 -16.08
C LEU A 17 -47.38 -39.63 -14.73
N GLY A 18 -46.55 -39.80 -13.68
CA GLY A 18 -46.76 -39.16 -12.39
C GLY A 18 -46.45 -37.62 -12.50
N PRO A 19 -47.01 -36.81 -11.59
CA PRO A 19 -46.82 -35.36 -11.65
C PRO A 19 -45.32 -35.01 -11.37
N THR A 20 -44.71 -34.32 -12.35
CA THR A 20 -43.39 -33.72 -12.16
C THR A 20 -43.52 -32.57 -11.19
N THR A 21 -43.09 -32.73 -9.96
CA THR A 21 -42.83 -31.63 -9.04
C THR A 21 -41.65 -30.84 -9.59
N GLU A 22 -41.94 -29.65 -10.14
CA GLU A 22 -40.90 -28.63 -10.39
C GLU A 22 -40.31 -28.22 -9.05
N ILE A 23 -39.05 -28.68 -8.80
CA ILE A 23 -38.21 -28.14 -7.75
C ILE A 23 -37.84 -26.72 -8.21
N SER A 24 -38.56 -25.75 -7.71
CA SER A 24 -38.16 -24.34 -7.76
C SER A 24 -36.77 -24.26 -7.11
N ARG A 25 -35.73 -24.16 -7.93
CA ARG A 25 -34.42 -23.72 -7.47
C ARG A 25 -34.57 -22.26 -7.08
N ASP A 26 -34.72 -22.04 -5.79
CA ASP A 26 -34.50 -20.75 -5.19
C ASP A 26 -33.08 -20.28 -5.60
N GLN A 27 -33.02 -19.54 -6.69
CA GLN A 27 -31.82 -18.80 -7.04
C GLN A 27 -31.76 -17.62 -6.07
N ASN A 28 -31.23 -17.91 -4.86
CA ASN A 28 -30.73 -16.85 -4.03
C ASN A 28 -29.64 -16.13 -4.87
N PRO A 29 -29.82 -14.90 -5.31
CA PRO A 29 -28.74 -14.18 -5.98
C PRO A 29 -27.63 -14.12 -4.95
N LEU A 30 -26.49 -14.76 -5.26
CA LEU A 30 -25.24 -14.47 -4.58
C LEU A 30 -25.15 -12.95 -4.60
N THR A 31 -25.41 -12.32 -3.48
CA THR A 31 -25.15 -10.89 -3.28
C THR A 31 -23.68 -10.73 -3.59
N ALA A 32 -23.37 -10.18 -4.75
CA ALA A 32 -22.00 -9.82 -5.12
C ALA A 32 -21.53 -8.93 -3.97
N LEU A 33 -20.53 -9.40 -3.24
CA LEU A 33 -19.90 -8.62 -2.18
C LEU A 33 -19.49 -7.30 -2.82
N SER A 34 -19.96 -6.19 -2.27
CA SER A 34 -19.53 -4.87 -2.72
C SER A 34 -18.01 -4.81 -2.67
N PRO A 35 -17.35 -4.26 -3.71
CA PRO A 35 -15.90 -4.18 -3.71
C PRO A 35 -15.42 -3.45 -2.46
N GLY A 36 -14.32 -3.94 -1.86
CA GLY A 36 -13.69 -3.31 -0.71
C GLY A 36 -13.01 -1.98 -1.07
N LEU A 37 -12.62 -1.22 -0.07
CA LEU A 37 -11.99 0.10 -0.25
C LEU A 37 -10.78 0.06 -1.20
N PHE A 38 -9.99 -1.00 -1.15
CA PHE A 38 -8.71 -1.10 -1.87
C PHE A 38 -8.76 -1.95 -3.15
N ASP A 39 -9.95 -2.42 -3.56
CA ASP A 39 -10.10 -3.33 -4.71
C ASP A 39 -10.10 -2.60 -6.06
N GLN A 40 -10.15 -1.28 -6.05
CA GLN A 40 -10.21 -0.44 -7.25
C GLN A 40 -9.10 0.62 -7.24
N ASP A 41 -8.58 0.94 -8.42
CA ASP A 41 -7.50 1.92 -8.60
C ASP A 41 -7.99 3.32 -8.96
N GLU A 42 -9.25 3.46 -9.42
CA GLU A 42 -9.82 4.76 -9.72
C GLU A 42 -9.88 5.64 -8.47
N PRO A 43 -9.49 6.93 -8.59
CA PRO A 43 -9.57 7.86 -7.47
C PRO A 43 -10.99 7.95 -6.91
N LEU A 44 -11.14 7.75 -5.61
CA LEU A 44 -12.41 7.89 -4.92
C LEU A 44 -12.60 9.35 -4.47
N ASN A 45 -13.72 9.98 -4.84
CA ASN A 45 -14.06 11.30 -4.32
C ASN A 45 -14.65 11.17 -2.91
N ILE A 46 -14.01 11.82 -1.93
CA ILE A 46 -14.46 11.84 -0.54
C ILE A 46 -14.62 13.27 -0.05
N GLN A 47 -15.58 13.47 0.83
CA GLN A 47 -15.76 14.71 1.57
C GLN A 47 -15.70 14.41 3.07
N LEU A 48 -14.91 15.21 3.80
CA LEU A 48 -14.87 15.22 5.26
C LEU A 48 -15.55 16.49 5.76
N SER A 49 -16.69 16.34 6.43
CA SER A 49 -17.52 17.43 6.93
C SER A 49 -17.49 17.49 8.45
N GLY A 50 -17.30 18.68 9.02
CA GLY A 50 -17.23 18.91 10.47
C GLY A 50 -16.40 20.13 10.80
N ASN A 51 -16.01 20.27 12.07
CA ASN A 51 -15.12 21.36 12.50
C ASN A 51 -13.67 21.07 12.04
N VAL A 52 -13.40 21.36 10.78
CA VAL A 52 -12.09 21.12 10.11
C VAL A 52 -10.97 21.88 10.82
N ARG A 53 -11.27 23.09 11.27
CA ARG A 53 -10.29 23.93 11.98
C ARG A 53 -9.81 23.27 13.29
N SER A 54 -10.73 22.80 14.10
CA SER A 54 -10.38 22.11 15.36
C SER A 54 -9.50 20.89 15.12
N VAL A 55 -9.78 20.08 14.07
CA VAL A 55 -8.94 18.94 13.71
C VAL A 55 -7.54 19.42 13.30
N PHE A 56 -7.44 20.42 12.40
CA PHE A 56 -6.15 20.85 11.83
C PHE A 56 -5.29 21.64 12.81
N ASP A 57 -5.90 22.22 13.83
CA ASP A 57 -5.19 22.97 14.88
C ASP A 57 -4.65 22.04 15.98
N ASP A 58 -5.26 20.87 16.16
CA ASP A 58 -4.84 19.87 17.14
C ASP A 58 -3.66 19.04 16.63
N ARG A 59 -2.46 19.63 16.69
CA ARG A 59 -1.18 19.05 16.21
C ARG A 59 -0.21 18.72 17.36
N GLY A 60 -0.70 18.70 18.60
CA GLY A 60 0.09 18.34 19.78
C GLY A 60 0.56 16.87 19.79
N ASP A 61 1.29 16.48 20.82
CA ASP A 61 1.82 15.11 20.94
C ASP A 61 0.71 14.06 21.08
N ASN A 62 -0.39 14.42 21.73
CA ASN A 62 -1.54 13.54 21.95
C ASN A 62 -2.83 14.17 21.40
N PRO A 63 -3.00 14.25 20.08
CA PRO A 63 -4.20 14.86 19.50
C PRO A 63 -5.45 14.05 19.82
N ALA A 64 -6.54 14.76 20.12
CA ALA A 64 -7.83 14.16 20.40
C ALA A 64 -8.52 13.68 19.11
N TYR A 65 -9.49 12.79 19.24
CA TYR A 65 -10.42 12.48 18.17
C TYR A 65 -11.52 13.54 18.12
N HIS A 66 -11.82 14.01 16.90
CA HIS A 66 -12.87 14.99 16.61
C HIS A 66 -13.95 14.34 15.74
N PRO A 67 -15.25 14.50 16.08
CA PRO A 67 -16.34 13.93 15.29
C PRO A 67 -16.44 14.63 13.94
N MET A 68 -16.52 13.84 12.86
CA MET A 68 -16.73 14.30 11.49
C MET A 68 -17.68 13.35 10.74
N VAL A 69 -18.07 13.72 9.54
CA VAL A 69 -18.79 12.86 8.60
C VAL A 69 -17.93 12.71 7.35
N LEU A 70 -17.57 11.46 7.02
CA LEU A 70 -16.99 11.10 5.74
C LEU A 70 -18.12 10.76 4.79
N SER A 71 -18.13 11.35 3.61
CA SER A 71 -19.11 11.05 2.56
C SER A 71 -18.43 10.72 1.24
N TYR A 72 -19.02 9.82 0.47
CA TYR A 72 -18.64 9.50 -0.90
C TYR A 72 -19.87 9.16 -1.73
N LYS A 73 -19.72 9.08 -3.07
CA LYS A 73 -20.80 8.66 -3.96
C LYS A 73 -20.84 7.13 -4.09
N GLY A 74 -21.97 6.53 -3.75
CA GLY A 74 -22.21 5.10 -3.97
C GLY A 74 -22.53 4.77 -5.44
N ASP A 75 -22.77 3.49 -5.72
CA ASP A 75 -22.96 2.96 -7.09
C ASP A 75 -24.11 3.61 -7.86
N GLN A 76 -25.15 4.08 -7.17
CA GLN A 76 -26.29 4.80 -7.75
C GLN A 76 -26.12 6.33 -7.69
N ASN A 77 -24.89 6.83 -7.50
CA ASN A 77 -24.54 8.24 -7.34
C ASN A 77 -25.21 8.94 -6.13
N GLN A 78 -25.72 8.17 -5.18
CA GLN A 78 -26.25 8.67 -3.90
C GLN A 78 -25.10 9.03 -2.96
N ASP A 79 -25.31 10.01 -2.08
CA ASP A 79 -24.38 10.29 -1.00
C ASP A 79 -24.45 9.20 0.08
N VAL A 80 -23.31 8.67 0.47
CA VAL A 80 -23.14 7.69 1.55
C VAL A 80 -22.40 8.38 2.70
N PRO A 81 -23.11 8.95 3.68
CA PRO A 81 -22.50 9.59 4.85
C PRO A 81 -22.16 8.54 5.92
N ILE A 82 -20.94 8.62 6.46
CA ILE A 82 -20.42 7.74 7.50
C ILE A 82 -19.91 8.62 8.65
N PRO A 83 -20.49 8.54 9.85
CA PRO A 83 -19.95 9.16 11.05
C PRO A 83 -18.58 8.57 11.39
N VAL A 84 -17.58 9.42 11.57
CA VAL A 84 -16.19 9.04 11.84
C VAL A 84 -15.59 9.91 12.94
N GLU A 85 -14.54 9.40 13.56
CA GLU A 85 -13.69 10.14 14.47
C GLU A 85 -12.33 10.38 13.80
N VAL A 86 -11.89 11.62 13.75
CA VAL A 86 -10.68 12.02 13.02
C VAL A 86 -9.70 12.71 13.94
N LYS A 87 -8.41 12.37 13.83
CA LYS A 87 -7.33 13.08 14.52
C LYS A 87 -6.10 13.24 13.63
N THR A 88 -5.26 14.20 13.95
CA THR A 88 -3.95 14.35 13.31
C THR A 88 -2.99 13.23 13.74
N ARG A 89 -2.00 12.92 12.91
CA ARG A 89 -0.98 11.90 13.16
C ARG A 89 0.36 12.24 12.51
N GLY A 90 1.39 11.44 12.81
CA GLY A 90 2.73 11.57 12.24
C GLY A 90 3.57 12.63 12.96
N HIS A 91 4.79 12.85 12.49
CA HIS A 91 5.75 13.80 13.05
C HIS A 91 6.04 14.93 12.08
N PHE A 92 6.85 14.70 11.05
CA PHE A 92 7.32 15.73 10.13
C PHE A 92 6.16 16.50 9.47
N ARG A 93 5.26 15.78 8.80
CA ARG A 93 4.13 16.39 8.06
C ARG A 93 3.02 16.92 9.00
N LYS A 94 3.04 16.56 10.29
CA LYS A 94 2.10 17.10 11.29
C LYS A 94 2.45 18.55 11.67
N SER A 95 3.74 18.94 11.63
CA SER A 95 4.15 20.32 11.92
C SER A 95 3.60 21.31 10.88
N ARG A 96 3.13 22.47 11.35
CA ARG A 96 2.66 23.57 10.48
C ARG A 96 3.80 24.19 9.68
N ASP A 97 4.99 24.20 10.23
CA ASP A 97 6.18 24.74 9.57
C ASP A 97 6.56 23.94 8.33
N ASN A 98 6.21 22.65 8.33
CA ASN A 98 6.51 21.74 7.22
C ASN A 98 5.34 21.63 6.23
N CYS A 99 4.10 21.43 6.73
CA CYS A 99 2.96 21.15 5.84
C CYS A 99 1.67 21.85 6.31
N ALA A 100 0.96 22.47 5.37
CA ALA A 100 -0.33 23.11 5.65
C ALA A 100 -1.37 22.09 6.11
N TYR A 101 -1.43 20.92 5.47
CA TYR A 101 -2.35 19.85 5.77
C TYR A 101 -1.67 18.71 6.55
N PRO A 102 -2.07 18.46 7.81
CA PRO A 102 -1.50 17.36 8.59
C PRO A 102 -2.06 16.02 8.13
N PRO A 103 -1.28 14.92 8.12
CA PRO A 103 -1.86 13.61 7.92
C PRO A 103 -2.90 13.28 8.98
N LEU A 104 -3.97 12.57 8.61
CA LEU A 104 -5.07 12.23 9.50
C LEU A 104 -5.15 10.73 9.74
N LEU A 105 -5.72 10.36 10.89
CA LEU A 105 -6.21 9.03 11.18
C LEU A 105 -7.73 9.11 11.30
N ILE A 106 -8.42 8.38 10.43
CA ILE A 106 -9.89 8.27 10.41
C ILE A 106 -10.25 6.96 11.08
N SER A 107 -11.09 7.00 12.11
CA SER A 107 -11.57 5.85 12.87
C SER A 107 -13.07 5.66 12.65
N PHE A 108 -13.45 4.44 12.33
CA PHE A 108 -14.82 4.00 12.13
C PHE A 108 -15.31 3.35 13.44
N SER A 109 -15.73 4.16 14.40
CA SER A 109 -16.05 3.72 15.76
C SER A 109 -17.31 2.83 15.85
N LYS A 110 -18.21 2.92 14.87
CA LYS A 110 -19.46 2.17 14.83
C LYS A 110 -19.50 1.23 13.64
N LYS A 111 -19.34 -0.07 13.87
CA LYS A 111 -19.37 -1.08 12.80
C LYS A 111 -20.68 -1.06 12.00
N GLU A 112 -21.79 -0.74 12.64
CA GLU A 112 -23.09 -0.65 11.99
C GLU A 112 -23.14 0.51 10.97
N SER A 113 -22.43 1.61 11.21
CA SER A 113 -22.42 2.76 10.30
C SER A 113 -21.63 2.53 9.01
N VAL A 114 -20.78 1.50 8.96
CA VAL A 114 -19.98 1.14 7.79
C VAL A 114 -20.48 -0.12 7.09
N ALA A 115 -21.44 -0.84 7.68
CA ALA A 115 -22.02 -2.03 7.07
C ALA A 115 -22.56 -1.71 5.67
N ASN A 116 -22.24 -2.56 4.71
CA ASN A 116 -22.63 -2.40 3.29
C ASN A 116 -22.08 -1.12 2.61
N THR A 117 -20.96 -0.59 3.08
CA THR A 117 -20.23 0.51 2.45
C THR A 117 -18.85 0.05 1.98
N LEU A 118 -18.16 0.86 1.17
CA LEU A 118 -16.75 0.61 0.80
C LEU A 118 -15.81 0.48 2.01
N PHE A 119 -16.22 0.98 3.17
CA PHE A 119 -15.45 0.99 4.40
C PHE A 119 -15.85 -0.12 5.38
N SER A 120 -16.67 -1.09 4.98
CA SER A 120 -17.20 -2.15 5.86
C SER A 120 -16.12 -2.97 6.58
N GLU A 121 -15.01 -3.20 5.92
CA GLU A 121 -13.85 -3.94 6.43
C GLU A 121 -12.89 -3.05 7.26
N GLN A 122 -13.15 -1.74 7.33
CA GLN A 122 -12.22 -0.79 7.92
C GLN A 122 -12.54 -0.47 9.38
N ASN A 123 -11.55 -0.63 10.28
CA ASN A 123 -11.61 -0.06 11.63
C ASN A 123 -11.01 1.33 11.66
N LYS A 124 -9.89 1.51 10.96
CA LYS A 124 -9.17 2.78 10.81
C LYS A 124 -8.51 2.83 9.44
N VAL A 125 -8.38 4.03 8.89
CA VAL A 125 -7.54 4.30 7.71
C VAL A 125 -6.72 5.55 7.96
N LYS A 126 -5.50 5.57 7.41
CA LYS A 126 -4.66 6.77 7.43
C LYS A 126 -4.98 7.58 6.17
N LEU A 127 -5.19 8.89 6.30
CA LEU A 127 -5.31 9.80 5.17
C LEU A 127 -4.03 10.62 5.07
N VAL A 128 -3.25 10.35 4.04
CA VAL A 128 -2.06 11.11 3.68
C VAL A 128 -2.48 12.25 2.75
N MET A 129 -2.07 13.48 3.07
CA MET A 129 -2.43 14.67 2.33
C MET A 129 -1.20 15.35 1.74
N PRO A 130 -1.36 16.23 0.71
CA PRO A 130 -0.22 16.91 0.12
C PRO A 130 0.46 17.87 1.10
N CYS A 131 1.79 17.91 1.05
CA CYS A 131 2.60 18.88 1.75
C CYS A 131 2.97 20.06 0.82
N THR A 132 3.52 19.73 -0.36
CA THR A 132 4.01 20.74 -1.34
C THR A 132 3.30 20.69 -2.69
N GLY A 133 2.44 19.71 -2.90
CA GLY A 133 1.65 19.55 -4.13
C GLY A 133 1.09 18.14 -4.24
N ASP A 134 -0.10 18.02 -4.80
CA ASP A 134 -0.81 16.76 -4.87
C ASP A 134 -0.23 15.78 -5.89
N GLN A 135 0.54 16.25 -6.88
CA GLN A 135 1.29 15.39 -7.79
C GLN A 135 2.27 14.47 -7.04
N TYR A 136 2.82 14.91 -5.89
CA TYR A 136 3.72 14.07 -5.10
C TYR A 136 2.97 12.96 -4.37
N VAL A 137 1.71 13.23 -3.98
CA VAL A 137 0.82 12.21 -3.42
C VAL A 137 0.51 11.12 -4.46
N VAL A 138 0.24 11.50 -5.72
CA VAL A 138 0.05 10.55 -6.81
C VAL A 138 1.30 9.71 -7.03
N LYS A 139 2.49 10.33 -7.02
CA LYS A 139 3.77 9.61 -7.16
C LYS A 139 4.00 8.63 -6.02
N GLU A 140 3.74 9.04 -4.76
CA GLU A 140 3.85 8.16 -3.58
C GLU A 140 2.85 6.99 -3.66
N TRP A 141 1.61 7.23 -4.08
CA TRP A 141 0.60 6.19 -4.29
C TRP A 141 1.07 5.14 -5.30
N LEU A 142 1.70 5.55 -6.42
CA LEU A 142 2.25 4.61 -7.40
C LEU A 142 3.37 3.74 -6.79
N VAL A 143 4.13 4.24 -5.83
CA VAL A 143 5.15 3.43 -5.13
C VAL A 143 4.50 2.33 -4.29
N TYR A 144 3.37 2.60 -3.61
CA TYR A 144 2.59 1.54 -2.96
C TYR A 144 2.12 0.48 -3.97
N LYS A 145 1.62 0.91 -5.14
CA LYS A 145 1.20 -0.02 -6.22
C LYS A 145 2.37 -0.88 -6.70
N LEU A 146 3.58 -0.32 -6.81
CA LEU A 146 4.78 -1.09 -7.15
C LEU A 146 5.08 -2.17 -6.11
N TYR A 147 5.02 -1.82 -4.80
CA TYR A 147 5.32 -2.80 -3.76
C TYR A 147 4.25 -3.89 -3.65
N ASN A 148 2.97 -3.56 -3.96
CA ASN A 148 1.90 -4.54 -4.04
C ASN A 148 2.14 -5.60 -5.14
N LEU A 149 2.89 -5.30 -6.21
CA LEU A 149 3.29 -6.29 -7.22
C LEU A 149 4.30 -7.31 -6.68
N ILE A 150 5.11 -6.92 -5.69
CA ILE A 150 6.23 -7.71 -5.18
C ILE A 150 5.78 -8.72 -4.14
N THR A 151 4.85 -8.33 -3.25
CA THR A 151 4.42 -9.17 -2.15
C THR A 151 3.03 -8.78 -1.62
N PRO A 152 2.20 -9.75 -1.18
CA PRO A 152 0.96 -9.44 -0.45
C PRO A 152 1.22 -8.85 0.94
N LYS A 153 2.41 -9.06 1.54
CA LYS A 153 2.83 -8.42 2.80
C LYS A 153 3.25 -6.96 2.52
N SER A 154 2.30 -6.15 2.09
CA SER A 154 2.46 -4.75 1.68
C SER A 154 1.22 -3.96 2.07
N PHE A 155 1.35 -2.67 2.29
CA PHE A 155 0.20 -1.81 2.53
C PHE A 155 -0.61 -1.62 1.27
N GLN A 156 -1.93 -1.77 1.35
CA GLN A 156 -2.85 -1.34 0.30
C GLN A 156 -3.09 0.17 0.41
N ALA A 157 -3.24 0.82 -0.74
CA ALA A 157 -3.41 2.26 -0.85
C ALA A 157 -4.44 2.61 -1.91
N ARG A 158 -5.43 3.46 -1.56
CA ARG A 158 -6.41 4.02 -2.49
C ARG A 158 -6.17 5.49 -2.70
N LEU A 159 -6.03 5.92 -3.95
CA LEU A 159 -6.00 7.33 -4.28
C LEU A 159 -7.39 7.94 -4.08
N VAL A 160 -7.45 9.13 -3.47
CA VAL A 160 -8.70 9.85 -3.23
C VAL A 160 -8.59 11.31 -3.66
N LYS A 161 -9.71 11.90 -4.07
CA LYS A 161 -9.90 13.35 -4.15
C LYS A 161 -10.59 13.80 -2.87
N VAL A 162 -10.00 14.70 -2.13
CA VAL A 162 -10.45 15.10 -0.80
C VAL A 162 -10.99 16.52 -0.82
N ILE A 163 -12.21 16.68 -0.30
CA ILE A 163 -12.82 17.98 -0.02
C ILE A 163 -13.12 18.05 1.47
N PHE A 164 -12.77 19.17 2.12
CA PHE A 164 -13.15 19.48 3.48
C PHE A 164 -14.31 20.48 3.47
N SER A 165 -15.36 20.20 4.23
CA SER A 165 -16.52 21.07 4.41
C SER A 165 -16.69 21.41 5.88
N ASP A 166 -16.56 22.68 6.21
CA ASP A 166 -16.79 23.19 7.55
C ASP A 166 -18.11 23.98 7.57
N PRO A 167 -19.12 23.54 8.34
CA PRO A 167 -20.41 24.21 8.41
C PRO A 167 -20.34 25.67 8.91
N GLU A 168 -19.32 25.99 9.70
CA GLU A 168 -19.08 27.34 10.20
C GLU A 168 -18.37 28.24 9.18
N HIS A 169 -17.73 27.62 8.16
CA HIS A 169 -16.98 28.32 7.11
C HIS A 169 -17.61 28.01 5.75
N LYS A 170 -18.17 29.03 5.10
CA LYS A 170 -18.97 28.91 3.86
C LYS A 170 -18.23 28.36 2.64
N LYS A 171 -16.90 28.24 2.66
CA LYS A 171 -16.13 27.74 1.51
C LYS A 171 -15.51 26.40 1.85
N PRO A 172 -15.79 25.35 1.07
CA PRO A 172 -15.03 24.10 1.13
C PRO A 172 -13.55 24.37 0.91
N SER A 173 -12.70 23.57 1.54
CA SER A 173 -11.24 23.57 1.32
C SER A 173 -10.79 22.19 0.86
N GLY A 174 -9.66 22.11 0.16
CA GLY A 174 -9.15 20.89 -0.41
C GLY A 174 -9.30 20.86 -1.92
N ASP A 175 -9.92 19.81 -2.47
CA ASP A 175 -9.93 19.45 -3.90
C ASP A 175 -8.52 19.09 -4.41
N PHE A 176 -7.86 18.23 -3.67
CA PHE A 176 -6.55 17.71 -4.00
C PHE A 176 -6.51 16.19 -3.85
N PHE A 177 -5.48 15.56 -4.40
CA PHE A 177 -5.24 14.13 -4.19
C PHE A 177 -4.73 13.84 -2.78
N GLY A 178 -5.26 12.77 -2.19
CA GLY A 178 -4.80 12.15 -0.95
C GLY A 178 -4.66 10.64 -1.13
N ILE A 179 -4.06 9.96 -0.15
CA ILE A 179 -3.98 8.51 -0.09
C ILE A 179 -4.72 8.03 1.16
N LEU A 180 -5.74 7.20 0.98
CA LEU A 180 -6.19 6.33 2.05
C LEU A 180 -5.25 5.13 2.11
N LEU A 181 -4.57 4.97 3.24
CA LEU A 181 -3.60 3.90 3.46
C LEU A 181 -4.13 2.93 4.49
N GLU A 182 -4.00 1.64 4.18
CA GLU A 182 -4.37 0.53 5.06
C GLU A 182 -3.72 0.67 6.45
N GLU A 183 -4.39 0.20 7.48
CA GLU A 183 -3.87 0.19 8.84
C GLU A 183 -3.05 -1.10 9.06
N GLU A 184 -1.98 -1.02 9.85
CA GLU A 184 -0.99 -2.10 9.99
C GLU A 184 -1.56 -3.41 10.54
N HIS A 185 -2.54 -3.35 11.44
CA HIS A 185 -3.19 -4.57 11.94
C HIS A 185 -4.07 -5.25 10.87
N GLN A 186 -4.59 -4.48 9.89
CA GLN A 186 -5.31 -5.06 8.75
C GLN A 186 -4.34 -5.73 7.78
N VAL A 187 -3.18 -5.10 7.50
CA VAL A 187 -2.10 -5.75 6.73
C VAL A 187 -1.73 -7.07 7.38
N ALA A 188 -1.55 -7.10 8.70
CA ALA A 188 -1.23 -8.30 9.46
C ALA A 188 -2.35 -9.34 9.35
N ALA A 189 -3.59 -8.97 9.63
CA ALA A 189 -4.74 -9.89 9.60
C ALA A 189 -4.95 -10.51 8.22
N ARG A 190 -4.86 -9.73 7.15
CA ARG A 190 -4.97 -10.17 5.75
C ARG A 190 -3.87 -11.18 5.37
N ASN A 191 -2.72 -11.12 6.03
CA ASN A 191 -1.59 -12.00 5.83
C ASN A 191 -1.45 -13.09 6.90
N HIS A 192 -2.50 -13.35 7.70
CA HIS A 192 -2.47 -14.32 8.80
C HIS A 192 -1.30 -14.11 9.75
N ALA A 193 -1.03 -12.86 10.09
CA ALA A 193 0.10 -12.43 10.89
C ALA A 193 -0.33 -11.48 12.02
N VAL A 194 0.61 -11.17 12.90
CA VAL A 194 0.52 -10.12 13.92
C VAL A 194 1.60 -9.07 13.69
N THR A 195 1.36 -7.85 14.15
CA THR A 195 2.38 -6.80 14.16
C THR A 195 3.32 -6.96 15.35
N LEU A 196 4.62 -6.71 15.14
CA LEU A 196 5.62 -6.73 16.21
C LEU A 196 6.28 -5.36 16.35
N GLU A 197 6.47 -4.91 17.59
CA GLU A 197 7.20 -3.68 17.92
C GLU A 197 8.54 -4.02 18.60
N LYS A 198 9.42 -4.70 17.86
CA LYS A 198 10.77 -5.07 18.34
C LYS A 198 11.79 -4.04 17.85
N LYS A 199 12.04 -3.01 18.65
CA LYS A 199 13.15 -2.06 18.40
C LYS A 199 14.50 -2.75 18.57
N LEU A 200 15.53 -2.19 17.92
CA LEU A 200 16.92 -2.67 17.92
C LEU A 200 17.11 -4.07 17.30
N LEU A 201 16.10 -4.56 16.55
CA LEU A 201 16.25 -5.78 15.79
C LEU A 201 17.20 -5.53 14.61
N ARG A 202 18.23 -6.39 14.49
CA ARG A 202 19.12 -6.32 13.32
C ARG A 202 18.41 -6.82 12.07
N PRO A 203 18.65 -6.22 10.90
CA PRO A 203 18.09 -6.70 9.63
C PRO A 203 18.32 -8.18 9.37
N GLU A 204 19.50 -8.70 9.75
CA GLU A 204 19.89 -10.11 9.60
C GLU A 204 19.04 -11.08 10.44
N ASN A 205 18.31 -10.56 11.44
CA ASN A 205 17.41 -11.32 12.30
C ASN A 205 15.96 -11.26 11.82
N THR A 206 15.71 -10.78 10.60
CA THR A 206 14.43 -10.86 9.91
C THR A 206 14.44 -11.99 8.87
N GLU A 207 13.28 -12.34 8.31
CA GLU A 207 13.20 -13.32 7.21
C GLU A 207 14.07 -12.84 6.03
N ALA A 208 15.10 -13.60 5.69
CA ALA A 208 16.17 -13.17 4.77
C ALA A 208 15.65 -12.89 3.34
N ASP A 209 14.84 -13.79 2.76
CA ASP A 209 14.36 -13.64 1.39
C ASP A 209 13.37 -12.44 1.24
N PRO A 210 12.35 -12.27 2.08
CA PRO A 210 11.54 -11.06 2.07
C PRO A 210 12.34 -9.78 2.31
N PHE A 211 13.31 -9.81 3.22
CA PHE A 211 14.16 -8.65 3.49
C PHE A 211 14.97 -8.24 2.27
N LEU A 212 15.62 -9.19 1.58
CA LEU A 212 16.41 -8.88 0.39
C LEU A 212 15.54 -8.36 -0.75
N LYS A 213 14.30 -8.88 -0.93
CA LYS A 213 13.34 -8.34 -1.90
C LYS A 213 12.97 -6.89 -1.57
N MET A 214 12.69 -6.59 -0.29
CA MET A 214 12.45 -5.23 0.18
C MET A 214 13.65 -4.33 -0.06
N ALA A 215 14.86 -4.76 0.29
CA ALA A 215 16.06 -3.96 0.13
C ALA A 215 16.39 -3.65 -1.36
N VAL A 216 16.10 -4.58 -2.28
CA VAL A 216 16.18 -4.36 -3.73
C VAL A 216 15.12 -3.37 -4.18
N PHE A 217 13.89 -3.47 -3.66
CA PHE A 217 12.81 -2.51 -3.93
C PHE A 217 13.18 -1.09 -3.47
N GLU A 218 13.65 -0.94 -2.24
CA GLU A 218 14.06 0.35 -1.67
C GLU A 218 15.22 0.96 -2.48
N TYR A 219 16.14 0.14 -2.96
CA TYR A 219 17.18 0.55 -3.90
C TYR A 219 16.58 0.98 -5.24
N MET A 220 15.61 0.24 -5.80
CA MET A 220 14.95 0.59 -7.07
C MET A 220 14.36 1.98 -7.04
N ILE A 221 13.62 2.31 -5.98
CA ILE A 221 12.93 3.60 -5.81
C ILE A 221 13.84 4.70 -5.24
N ALA A 222 15.09 4.36 -4.88
CA ALA A 222 16.04 5.21 -4.16
C ALA A 222 15.47 5.77 -2.86
N ASN A 223 14.88 4.89 -2.04
CA ASN A 223 14.48 5.27 -0.70
C ASN A 223 15.57 4.87 0.30
N THR A 224 16.04 5.84 1.07
CA THR A 224 17.00 5.64 2.15
C THR A 224 16.47 6.03 3.51
N ASP A 225 15.22 6.50 3.59
CA ASP A 225 14.57 6.93 4.82
C ASP A 225 13.83 5.79 5.51
N TRP A 226 14.58 4.73 5.86
CA TRP A 226 14.04 3.60 6.58
C TRP A 226 15.05 2.93 7.50
N SER A 227 14.56 2.28 8.56
CA SER A 227 15.40 1.50 9.48
C SER A 227 14.59 0.41 10.16
N VAL A 228 15.10 -0.84 10.09
CA VAL A 228 14.53 -1.97 10.84
C VAL A 228 14.78 -1.80 12.34
N GLN A 229 15.99 -1.36 12.73
CA GLN A 229 16.36 -1.20 14.14
C GLN A 229 15.49 -0.20 14.89
N TYR A 230 15.11 0.88 14.23
CA TYR A 230 14.32 1.96 14.82
C TYR A 230 12.86 1.93 14.44
N LEU A 231 12.43 0.94 13.64
CA LEU A 231 11.08 0.84 13.05
C LEU A 231 10.70 2.12 12.28
N GLN A 232 11.72 2.79 11.69
CA GLN A 232 11.50 3.96 10.85
C GLN A 232 10.99 3.50 9.48
N ASN A 233 9.78 3.91 9.12
CA ASN A 233 9.13 3.58 7.84
C ASN A 233 9.10 2.08 7.51
N ILE A 234 9.21 1.24 8.55
CA ILE A 234 9.16 -0.22 8.50
C ILE A 234 8.17 -0.72 9.56
N LYS A 235 7.35 -1.70 9.19
CA LYS A 235 6.59 -2.53 10.11
C LYS A 235 7.12 -3.95 10.10
N LEU A 236 6.96 -4.64 11.22
CA LEU A 236 7.34 -6.05 11.36
C LEU A 236 6.08 -6.90 11.47
N LEU A 237 5.96 -7.89 10.59
CA LEU A 237 4.87 -8.87 10.61
C LEU A 237 5.43 -10.26 10.83
N ALA A 238 4.78 -11.04 11.72
CA ALA A 238 5.15 -12.43 11.96
C ALA A 238 3.89 -13.29 12.16
N PRO A 239 3.94 -14.61 11.93
CA PRO A 239 2.81 -15.49 12.26
C PRO A 239 2.38 -15.40 13.73
N ASP A 240 3.33 -15.19 14.61
CA ASP A 240 3.12 -15.01 16.06
C ASP A 240 4.25 -14.17 16.69
N SER A 241 4.15 -13.86 17.98
CA SER A 241 5.12 -13.01 18.70
C SER A 241 6.53 -13.59 18.83
N ASN A 242 6.73 -14.88 18.60
CA ASN A 242 8.00 -15.59 18.78
C ASN A 242 8.68 -15.90 17.43
N SER A 243 7.96 -15.79 16.34
CA SER A 243 8.46 -16.08 15.00
C SER A 243 9.38 -14.99 14.49
N ILE A 244 10.24 -15.35 13.53
CA ILE A 244 11.12 -14.42 12.82
C ILE A 244 10.23 -13.49 11.97
N PRO A 245 10.35 -12.15 12.11
CA PRO A 245 9.48 -11.24 11.40
C PRO A 245 9.91 -10.98 9.95
N THR A 246 8.91 -10.73 9.12
CA THR A 246 9.05 -10.11 7.80
C THR A 246 9.00 -8.58 7.95
N THR A 247 9.84 -7.87 7.20
CA THR A 247 9.83 -6.40 7.12
C THR A 247 8.85 -5.92 6.05
N VAL A 248 8.06 -4.90 6.37
CA VAL A 248 7.09 -4.28 5.46
C VAL A 248 7.30 -2.77 5.44
N PRO A 249 7.79 -2.21 4.32
CA PRO A 249 8.05 -0.77 4.20
C PRO A 249 6.77 0.02 3.93
N TYR A 250 6.79 1.30 4.31
CA TYR A 250 5.74 2.28 4.06
C TYR A 250 6.30 3.70 4.16
N ASP A 251 5.49 4.73 3.83
CA ASP A 251 5.85 6.16 3.87
C ASP A 251 7.01 6.49 2.91
N PHE A 252 6.69 6.48 1.60
CA PHE A 252 7.68 6.59 0.52
C PHE A 252 7.88 8.03 0.01
N ASP A 253 7.42 9.04 0.72
CA ASP A 253 7.50 10.44 0.27
C ASP A 253 8.94 10.95 0.14
N HIS A 254 9.91 10.38 0.87
CA HIS A 254 11.34 10.66 0.74
C HIS A 254 12.04 9.86 -0.36
N ALA A 255 11.34 8.93 -1.04
CA ALA A 255 11.94 8.13 -2.11
C ALA A 255 12.37 9.01 -3.31
N GLY A 256 13.54 8.72 -3.87
CA GLY A 256 14.08 9.46 -5.01
C GLY A 256 13.21 9.40 -6.27
N ILE A 257 12.41 8.35 -6.45
CA ILE A 257 11.45 8.25 -7.54
C ILE A 257 10.26 9.21 -7.35
N VAL A 258 9.86 9.52 -6.10
CA VAL A 258 8.83 10.52 -5.76
C VAL A 258 9.40 11.92 -5.87
N SER A 259 10.61 12.14 -5.34
CA SER A 259 11.35 13.39 -5.41
C SER A 259 10.56 14.60 -4.87
N THR A 260 10.02 14.49 -3.65
CA THR A 260 9.39 15.64 -2.99
C THR A 260 10.42 16.74 -2.75
N PRO A 261 10.05 18.01 -2.83
CA PRO A 261 10.99 19.12 -2.66
C PRO A 261 11.66 19.19 -1.28
N TYR A 262 11.02 18.61 -0.25
CA TYR A 262 11.54 18.59 1.11
C TYR A 262 12.40 17.35 1.40
N ALA A 263 12.41 16.35 0.52
CA ALA A 263 13.19 15.13 0.72
C ALA A 263 14.68 15.42 0.57
N LEU A 264 15.42 15.15 1.63
CA LEU A 264 16.87 15.25 1.67
C LEU A 264 17.45 13.93 2.15
N PRO A 265 18.59 13.47 1.59
CA PRO A 265 19.28 12.32 2.15
C PRO A 265 19.87 12.69 3.52
N ALA A 266 19.94 11.71 4.42
CA ALA A 266 20.63 11.91 5.69
C ALA A 266 22.11 12.24 5.46
N GLU A 267 22.68 13.16 6.24
CA GLU A 267 24.07 13.65 6.09
C GLU A 267 25.08 12.49 6.20
N GLU A 268 24.83 11.54 7.07
CA GLU A 268 25.68 10.37 7.31
C GLU A 268 25.84 9.48 6.07
N LEU A 269 24.91 9.56 5.13
CA LEU A 269 24.97 8.80 3.88
C LEU A 269 25.87 9.48 2.84
N GLN A 270 26.23 10.74 3.03
CA GLN A 270 27.09 11.52 2.13
C GLN A 270 26.61 11.45 0.67
N MET A 271 25.28 11.54 0.47
CA MET A 271 24.64 11.50 -0.83
C MET A 271 24.33 12.93 -1.30
N SER A 272 24.52 13.20 -2.58
CA SER A 272 24.26 14.51 -3.17
C SER A 272 22.78 14.77 -3.46
N SER A 273 21.97 13.73 -3.57
CA SER A 273 20.55 13.81 -3.91
C SER A 273 19.80 12.58 -3.47
N VAL A 274 18.53 12.72 -3.09
CA VAL A 274 17.61 11.58 -2.83
C VAL A 274 17.42 10.68 -4.08
N ARG A 275 17.71 11.19 -5.28
CA ARG A 275 17.66 10.39 -6.51
C ARG A 275 18.85 9.46 -6.71
N GLU A 276 19.92 9.63 -5.91
CA GLU A 276 21.04 8.70 -5.88
C GLU A 276 20.61 7.39 -5.21
N ARG A 277 20.85 6.25 -5.88
CA ARG A 277 20.53 4.95 -5.29
C ARG A 277 21.61 4.51 -4.33
N ARG A 278 21.21 4.10 -3.13
CA ARG A 278 22.10 3.53 -2.14
C ARG A 278 21.45 2.27 -1.55
N TYR A 279 22.17 1.15 -1.63
CA TYR A 279 21.76 -0.06 -0.90
C TYR A 279 21.94 0.15 0.60
N ARG A 280 20.89 -0.11 1.37
CA ARG A 280 20.83 0.05 2.82
C ARG A 280 20.46 -1.24 3.57
N GLY A 281 20.72 -2.41 2.97
CA GLY A 281 20.51 -3.69 3.63
C GLY A 281 21.56 -4.02 4.67
N TYR A 282 22.10 -5.22 4.60
CA TYR A 282 23.21 -5.69 5.42
C TYR A 282 24.30 -6.30 4.52
N CYS A 283 25.47 -6.61 5.10
CA CYS A 283 26.55 -7.25 4.37
C CYS A 283 26.13 -8.64 3.88
N VAL A 284 26.10 -8.80 2.55
CA VAL A 284 25.87 -10.07 1.87
C VAL A 284 27.12 -10.40 1.06
N THR A 285 27.91 -11.36 1.54
CA THR A 285 29.18 -11.77 0.89
C THR A 285 28.93 -12.60 -0.37
N ASP A 286 27.91 -13.46 -0.36
CA ASP A 286 27.51 -14.25 -1.51
C ASP A 286 26.38 -13.52 -2.27
N MET A 287 26.75 -12.91 -3.38
CA MET A 287 25.81 -12.16 -4.24
C MET A 287 24.68 -13.02 -4.82
N LYS A 288 24.83 -14.35 -4.88
CA LYS A 288 23.75 -15.26 -5.32
C LYS A 288 22.52 -15.23 -4.43
N LYS A 289 22.66 -14.77 -3.19
CA LYS A 289 21.49 -14.56 -2.31
C LYS A 289 20.49 -13.53 -2.85
N PHE A 290 20.92 -12.67 -3.78
CA PHE A 290 20.01 -11.74 -4.47
C PHE A 290 19.32 -12.36 -5.69
N ASP A 291 19.73 -13.54 -6.19
CA ASP A 291 19.17 -14.14 -7.40
C ASP A 291 17.64 -14.29 -7.36
N PRO A 292 17.00 -14.74 -6.27
CA PRO A 292 15.54 -14.83 -6.20
C PRO A 292 14.87 -13.47 -6.32
N ALA A 293 15.43 -12.44 -5.69
CA ALA A 293 14.88 -11.07 -5.82
C ALA A 293 15.07 -10.54 -7.25
N ILE A 294 16.27 -10.69 -7.83
CA ILE A 294 16.55 -10.25 -9.21
C ILE A 294 15.63 -10.95 -10.21
N ALA A 295 15.43 -12.26 -10.07
CA ALA A 295 14.53 -13.02 -10.92
C ALA A 295 13.09 -12.49 -10.82
N LEU A 296 12.61 -12.21 -9.61
CA LEU A 296 11.29 -11.62 -9.38
C LEU A 296 11.16 -10.24 -10.05
N PHE A 297 12.12 -9.33 -9.83
CA PHE A 297 12.05 -8.00 -10.45
C PHE A 297 12.11 -8.08 -11.98
N ASN A 298 12.88 -8.98 -12.56
CA ASN A 298 12.92 -9.20 -13.99
C ASN A 298 11.59 -9.76 -14.53
N SER A 299 10.94 -10.67 -13.82
CA SER A 299 9.63 -11.21 -14.21
C SER A 299 8.51 -10.16 -14.11
N LEU A 300 8.63 -9.20 -13.20
CA LEU A 300 7.66 -8.11 -13.00
C LEU A 300 7.97 -6.85 -13.82
N LYS A 301 9.04 -6.86 -14.66
CA LYS A 301 9.50 -5.65 -15.33
C LYS A 301 8.38 -4.91 -16.05
N ASP A 302 7.64 -5.58 -16.91
CA ASP A 302 6.59 -4.95 -17.71
C ASP A 302 5.47 -4.40 -16.83
N SER A 303 5.08 -5.11 -15.77
CA SER A 303 4.09 -4.64 -14.78
C SER A 303 4.57 -3.40 -14.01
N ILE A 304 5.85 -3.36 -13.63
CA ILE A 304 6.47 -2.20 -12.96
C ILE A 304 6.44 -0.97 -13.87
N TYR A 305 6.77 -1.13 -15.16
CA TYR A 305 6.69 -0.01 -16.11
C TYR A 305 5.24 0.41 -16.36
N ALA A 306 4.30 -0.56 -16.44
CA ALA A 306 2.88 -0.30 -16.65
C ALA A 306 2.28 0.60 -15.56
N VAL A 307 2.72 0.49 -14.30
CA VAL A 307 2.29 1.37 -13.20
C VAL A 307 2.46 2.86 -13.54
N TYR A 308 3.54 3.21 -14.25
CA TYR A 308 3.78 4.60 -14.67
C TYR A 308 3.21 4.92 -16.04
N THR A 309 3.40 4.04 -17.02
CA THR A 309 3.02 4.31 -18.42
C THR A 309 1.51 4.34 -18.63
N HIS A 310 0.74 3.65 -17.79
CA HIS A 310 -0.73 3.69 -17.80
C HIS A 310 -1.32 4.77 -16.88
N CYS A 311 -0.50 5.47 -16.09
CA CYS A 311 -0.99 6.53 -15.21
C CYS A 311 -1.27 7.80 -16.01
N THR A 312 -2.54 8.21 -16.06
CA THR A 312 -3.01 9.43 -16.75
C THR A 312 -2.96 10.68 -15.88
N LEU A 313 -2.58 10.55 -14.60
CA LEU A 313 -2.58 11.63 -13.62
C LEU A 313 -1.25 12.38 -13.53
N LEU A 314 -0.23 11.92 -14.25
CA LEU A 314 1.10 12.49 -14.24
C LEU A 314 1.49 12.99 -15.64
N ASP A 315 2.36 13.99 -15.68
CA ASP A 315 2.84 14.54 -16.93
C ASP A 315 3.79 13.57 -17.68
N ALA A 316 3.78 13.66 -19.02
CA ALA A 316 4.56 12.78 -19.88
C ALA A 316 6.08 12.87 -19.65
N LYS A 317 6.58 14.05 -19.23
CA LYS A 317 8.01 14.25 -18.93
C LYS A 317 8.41 13.46 -17.67
N TYR A 318 7.56 13.49 -16.64
CA TYR A 318 7.83 12.70 -15.43
C TYR A 318 7.79 11.20 -15.74
N ILE A 319 6.80 10.72 -16.51
CA ILE A 319 6.71 9.32 -16.91
C ILE A 319 7.96 8.89 -17.68
N LYS A 320 8.39 9.68 -18.67
CA LYS A 320 9.62 9.42 -19.44
C LYS A 320 10.86 9.36 -18.52
N ASN A 321 11.05 10.34 -17.66
CA ASN A 321 12.20 10.38 -16.75
C ASN A 321 12.19 9.22 -15.75
N THR A 322 11.00 8.74 -15.37
CA THR A 322 10.84 7.61 -14.46
C THR A 322 11.15 6.28 -15.16
N THR A 323 10.74 6.11 -16.41
CA THR A 323 11.10 4.92 -17.18
C THR A 323 12.61 4.84 -17.43
N GLU A 324 13.25 5.94 -17.80
CA GLU A 324 14.72 6.02 -17.91
C GLU A 324 15.42 5.72 -16.58
N TYR A 325 14.83 6.17 -15.47
CA TYR A 325 15.34 5.88 -14.13
C TYR A 325 15.21 4.38 -13.80
N LEU A 326 14.12 3.73 -14.16
CA LEU A 326 13.95 2.29 -14.03
C LEU A 326 14.91 1.51 -14.94
N ASP A 327 15.16 1.97 -16.17
CA ASP A 327 16.14 1.36 -17.08
C ASP A 327 17.52 1.28 -16.43
N ALA A 328 17.96 2.34 -15.76
CA ALA A 328 19.23 2.35 -15.05
C ALA A 328 19.27 1.33 -13.89
N PHE A 329 18.15 1.12 -13.18
CA PHE A 329 18.04 0.07 -12.18
C PHE A 329 18.19 -1.32 -12.80
N TYR A 330 17.43 -1.63 -13.86
CA TYR A 330 17.50 -2.93 -14.54
C TYR A 330 18.87 -3.20 -15.14
N LYS A 331 19.54 -2.18 -15.68
CA LYS A 331 20.93 -2.28 -16.13
C LYS A 331 21.87 -2.67 -15.00
N THR A 332 21.64 -2.14 -13.80
CA THR A 332 22.48 -2.45 -12.61
C THR A 332 22.26 -3.88 -12.14
N ILE A 333 21.01 -4.30 -11.92
CA ILE A 333 20.73 -5.62 -11.35
C ILE A 333 21.04 -6.78 -12.32
N ASN A 334 21.07 -6.53 -13.61
CA ASN A 334 21.38 -7.51 -14.64
C ASN A 334 22.86 -7.54 -15.07
N SER A 335 23.72 -6.77 -14.41
CA SER A 335 25.16 -6.81 -14.59
C SER A 335 25.84 -7.29 -13.30
N PRO A 336 26.46 -8.47 -13.24
CA PRO A 336 27.07 -8.99 -12.02
C PRO A 336 28.09 -8.04 -11.39
N ALA A 337 28.89 -7.36 -12.21
CA ALA A 337 29.88 -6.39 -11.74
C ALA A 337 29.22 -5.12 -11.17
N ALA A 338 28.17 -4.59 -11.85
CA ALA A 338 27.44 -3.43 -11.38
C ALA A 338 26.61 -3.75 -10.13
N LEU A 339 25.97 -4.91 -10.08
CA LEU A 339 25.24 -5.40 -8.91
C LEU A 339 26.16 -5.47 -7.70
N LYS A 340 27.30 -6.17 -7.82
CA LYS A 340 28.28 -6.29 -6.72
C LYS A 340 28.72 -4.93 -6.21
N LYS A 341 29.00 -3.98 -7.10
CA LYS A 341 29.41 -2.61 -6.72
C LYS A 341 28.27 -1.85 -6.03
N ALA A 342 27.04 -1.97 -6.56
CA ALA A 342 25.88 -1.22 -6.07
C ALA A 342 25.35 -1.71 -4.72
N PHE A 343 25.45 -3.05 -4.48
CA PHE A 343 24.95 -3.70 -3.26
C PHE A 343 26.08 -4.01 -2.26
N GLN A 344 27.23 -3.39 -2.46
CA GLN A 344 28.35 -3.46 -1.53
C GLN A 344 27.95 -2.77 -0.22
N TYR A 345 28.14 -3.48 0.90
CA TYR A 345 27.84 -2.98 2.24
C TYR A 345 28.99 -3.34 3.18
N PRO A 346 29.38 -2.47 4.11
CA PRO A 346 30.45 -2.77 5.06
C PRO A 346 30.18 -4.05 5.85
N CYS A 347 31.12 -5.01 5.79
CA CYS A 347 31.05 -6.25 6.54
C CYS A 347 31.90 -6.09 7.83
N ASP A 348 31.36 -5.40 8.82
CA ASP A 348 31.98 -5.26 10.12
C ASP A 348 31.44 -6.37 11.04
N PRO A 349 32.34 -7.32 11.50
CA PRO A 349 31.90 -8.39 12.39
C PRO A 349 31.40 -7.90 13.76
N GLY A 350 31.82 -6.72 14.20
CA GLY A 350 31.41 -6.09 15.45
C GLY A 350 30.27 -5.10 15.30
N GLY A 351 29.95 -4.71 14.08
CA GLY A 351 28.93 -3.72 13.76
C GLY A 351 27.54 -4.30 13.53
N THR A 352 26.56 -3.42 13.50
CA THR A 352 25.18 -3.77 13.14
C THR A 352 24.99 -3.88 11.64
N GLY A 353 26.02 -3.54 10.83
CA GLY A 353 25.90 -3.41 9.38
C GLY A 353 25.10 -2.20 8.92
N ASN A 354 24.45 -1.47 9.81
CA ASN A 354 23.66 -0.28 9.48
C ASN A 354 24.44 0.99 9.77
N VAL A 355 24.44 1.91 8.82
CA VAL A 355 24.80 3.30 9.10
C VAL A 355 23.78 3.86 10.09
N VAL A 356 24.25 4.25 11.27
CA VAL A 356 23.39 4.90 12.26
C VAL A 356 23.12 6.32 11.79
N ILE A 357 21.85 6.61 11.53
CA ILE A 357 21.41 7.97 11.21
C ILE A 357 21.01 8.65 12.52
N HIS A 358 21.79 9.65 12.94
CA HIS A 358 21.48 10.43 14.13
C HIS A 358 20.13 11.15 13.95
N GLY A 359 19.27 11.10 14.95
CA GLY A 359 17.93 11.68 14.92
C GLY A 359 16.79 10.66 14.84
N LEU A 360 17.05 9.42 14.40
CA LEU A 360 16.07 8.33 14.45
C LEU A 360 16.05 7.61 15.82
N SER A 361 16.98 7.94 16.71
CA SER A 361 17.12 7.30 18.04
C SER A 361 16.46 8.06 19.18
N LYS A 362 15.77 9.18 18.90
CA LYS A 362 15.06 9.98 19.92
C LYS A 362 13.59 9.64 19.89
N ASP A 363 13.22 8.52 20.52
CA ASP A 363 11.93 8.25 21.14
C ASP A 363 12.09 7.18 22.22
#